data_c62174595b70e50a31b5260d07caae5f
#
_entry.id   c62174595b70e50a31b5260d07caae5f
#
_cell.length_a   1.000
_cell.length_b   1.000
_cell.length_c   1.000
_cell.angle_alpha   90.00
_cell.angle_beta   90.00
_cell.angle_gamma   90.00
#
_symmetry.space_group_name_H-M   'P 1'
#
loop_
_entity.id
_entity.type
_entity.pdbx_description
1 polymer ?
#
loop_
_entity_poly.entity_id
_entity_poly.type
_entity_poly.pdbx_seq_one_letter_code
_entity_poly.pdbx_strand_id
1 'polypeptide(L)' 'MTSMPEKPTAAAVNARIRELWAGGALTAEQQAEYHRLLVMWAEAMRAEQELAA' A
#
# COMPACT_ATOMS: atom_id res chain seq x y z
N MET A 1 -23.78 -7.73 3.68
CA MET A 1 -22.57 -7.93 2.87
C MET A 1 -21.70 -6.69 2.88
N THR A 2 -20.45 -6.86 3.15
CA THR A 2 -19.54 -5.74 3.26
C THR A 2 -18.99 -5.36 1.90
N SER A 3 -19.19 -4.12 1.48
CA SER A 3 -18.60 -3.67 0.24
C SER A 3 -17.12 -3.39 0.48
N MET A 4 -16.29 -3.83 -0.46
CA MET A 4 -14.87 -3.55 -0.37
C MET A 4 -14.62 -2.10 -0.80
N PRO A 5 -13.71 -1.41 -0.15
CA PRO A 5 -13.38 -0.06 -0.58
C PRO A 5 -12.79 -0.09 -1.99
N GLU A 6 -13.11 0.91 -2.78
CA GLU A 6 -12.59 0.99 -4.14
C GLU A 6 -11.07 1.17 -4.14
N LYS A 7 -10.56 1.85 -3.15
CA LYS A 7 -9.13 2.10 -3.02
C LYS A 7 -8.64 1.56 -1.68
N PRO A 8 -7.48 0.93 -1.65
CA PRO A 8 -6.94 0.44 -0.39
C PRO A 8 -6.58 1.61 0.52
N THR A 9 -6.70 1.37 1.82
CA THR A 9 -6.27 2.36 2.81
C THR A 9 -4.74 2.34 2.89
N ALA A 10 -4.17 3.44 3.42
CA ALA A 10 -2.73 3.49 3.64
C ALA A 10 -2.28 2.35 4.55
N ALA A 11 -3.07 2.01 5.56
CA ALA A 11 -2.73 0.92 6.47
C ALA A 11 -2.68 -0.42 5.75
N ALA A 12 -3.63 -0.66 4.84
CA ALA A 12 -3.65 -1.90 4.08
C ALA A 12 -2.45 -2.00 3.15
N VAL A 13 -2.10 -0.90 2.47
CA VAL A 13 -0.93 -0.87 1.60
C VAL A 13 0.34 -1.11 2.41
N ASN A 14 0.44 -0.47 3.57
CA ASN A 14 1.61 -0.63 4.42
C ASN A 14 1.75 -2.08 4.90
N ALA A 15 0.64 -2.74 5.21
CA ALA A 15 0.67 -4.14 5.60
C ALA A 15 1.24 -5.02 4.48
N ARG A 16 0.86 -4.72 3.23
CA ARG A 16 1.40 -5.46 2.10
C ARG A 16 2.89 -5.23 1.92
N ILE A 17 3.34 -3.98 2.13
CA ILE A 17 4.76 -3.66 2.06
C ILE A 17 5.54 -4.47 3.09
N ARG A 18 5.02 -4.56 4.31
CA ARG A 18 5.66 -5.35 5.36
C ARG A 18 5.74 -6.83 5.00
N GLU A 19 4.69 -7.35 4.36
CA GLU A 19 4.70 -8.74 3.92
C GLU A 19 5.80 -9.01 2.90
N LEU A 20 6.01 -8.08 1.97
CA LEU A 20 7.08 -8.22 1.00
C LEU A 20 8.44 -8.33 1.66
N TRP A 21 8.68 -7.50 2.67
CA TRP A 21 9.97 -7.49 3.35
C TRP A 21 10.15 -8.62 4.34
N ALA A 22 9.07 -9.33 4.69
CA ALA A 22 9.14 -10.40 5.69
C ALA A 22 10.04 -11.54 5.24
N GLY A 23 10.18 -11.74 3.93
CA GLY A 23 11.02 -12.81 3.39
C GLY A 23 12.49 -12.45 3.22
N GLY A 24 12.87 -11.22 3.57
CA GLY A 24 14.25 -10.76 3.42
C GLY A 24 14.43 -9.94 2.16
N ALA A 25 15.51 -10.19 1.41
CA ALA A 25 15.81 -9.41 0.22
C ALA A 25 14.72 -9.60 -0.85
N LEU A 26 14.39 -8.53 -1.54
CA LEU A 26 13.36 -8.55 -2.56
C LEU A 26 13.91 -9.02 -3.89
N THR A 27 13.13 -9.84 -4.60
CA THR A 27 13.43 -10.17 -5.99
C THR A 27 13.14 -8.97 -6.87
N ALA A 28 13.56 -9.04 -8.15
CA ALA A 28 13.28 -7.94 -9.08
C ALA A 28 11.77 -7.70 -9.23
N GLU A 29 10.98 -8.78 -9.28
CA GLU A 29 9.53 -8.65 -9.37
C GLU A 29 8.95 -8.00 -8.10
N GLN A 30 9.47 -8.39 -6.94
CA GLN A 30 9.02 -7.82 -5.68
C GLN A 30 9.41 -6.36 -5.55
N GLN A 31 10.58 -5.97 -6.09
CA GLN A 31 10.97 -4.57 -6.08
C GLN A 31 10.00 -3.73 -6.93
N ALA A 32 9.59 -4.25 -8.07
CA ALA A 32 8.62 -3.55 -8.91
C ALA A 32 7.30 -3.40 -8.17
N GLU A 33 6.85 -4.45 -7.49
CA GLU A 33 5.64 -4.38 -6.68
C GLU A 33 5.79 -3.39 -5.54
N TYR A 34 6.94 -3.38 -4.90
CA TYR A 34 7.23 -2.47 -3.80
C TYR A 34 7.12 -1.01 -4.26
N HIS A 35 7.70 -0.69 -5.41
CA HIS A 35 7.61 0.67 -5.93
C HIS A 35 6.17 1.06 -6.22
N ARG A 36 5.37 0.16 -6.77
CA ARG A 36 3.95 0.44 -6.99
C ARG A 36 3.21 0.66 -5.69
N LEU A 37 3.54 -0.15 -4.67
CA LEU A 37 2.92 -0.01 -3.36
C LEU A 37 3.27 1.32 -2.72
N LEU A 38 4.51 1.80 -2.90
CA LEU A 38 4.89 3.10 -2.37
C LEU A 38 4.06 4.22 -2.99
N VAL A 39 3.82 4.16 -4.29
CA VAL A 39 2.97 5.15 -4.96
C VAL A 39 1.55 5.05 -4.44
N MET A 40 1.02 3.84 -4.31
CA MET A 40 -0.33 3.63 -3.80
C MET A 40 -0.44 4.13 -2.36
N TRP A 41 0.58 3.88 -1.55
CA TRP A 41 0.57 4.35 -0.17
C TRP A 41 0.55 5.87 -0.10
N ALA A 42 1.37 6.53 -0.92
CA ALA A 42 1.42 7.99 -0.95
C ALA A 42 0.06 8.57 -1.36
N GLU A 43 -0.57 7.96 -2.36
CA GLU A 43 -1.88 8.41 -2.81
C GLU A 43 -2.93 8.19 -1.74
N ALA A 44 -2.87 7.04 -1.06
CA ALA A 44 -3.83 6.74 0.00
C ALA A 44 -3.67 7.71 1.17
N MET A 45 -2.43 8.02 1.55
CA MET A 45 -2.16 8.97 2.62
C MET A 45 -2.70 10.35 2.26
N ARG A 46 -2.47 10.78 1.02
CA ARG A 46 -2.98 12.08 0.58
C ARG A 46 -4.51 12.12 0.64
N ALA A 47 -5.16 11.07 0.14
CA ALA A 47 -6.61 11.02 0.14
C ALA A 47 -7.17 11.05 1.56
N GLU A 48 -6.54 10.32 2.47
CA GLU A 48 -6.99 10.29 3.86
C GLU A 48 -6.79 11.65 4.54
N GLN A 49 -5.69 12.34 4.24
CA GLN A 49 -5.46 13.66 4.78
C GLN A 49 -6.47 14.67 4.25
N GLU A 50 -6.81 14.59 2.98
CA GLU A 50 -7.80 15.47 2.40
C GLU A 50 -9.16 15.28 3.05
N LEU A 51 -9.53 14.02 3.35
CA LEU A 51 -10.78 13.73 4.00
C LEU A 51 -10.79 14.20 5.45
N ALA A 52 -9.63 14.20 6.09
CA ALA A 52 -9.53 14.61 7.48
C ALA A 52 -9.53 16.14 7.65
N ALA A 53 -9.20 16.86 6.59
CA ALA A 53 -9.21 18.32 6.62
C ALA A 53 -10.64 18.90 6.54
#